data_82d520c1daedc811fbb03d9a33d3d612
#
_entry.id   82d520c1daedc811fbb03d9a33d3d612
#
_cell.length_a   1.000
_cell.length_b   1.000
_cell.length_c   1.000
_cell.angle_alpha   90.00
_cell.angle_beta   90.00
_cell.angle_gamma   90.00
#
_symmetry.space_group_name_H-M   'P 1'
#
loop_
_entity.id
_entity.type
_entity.pdbx_description
1 polymer ?
#
loop_
_entity_poly.entity_id
_entity_poly.type
_entity_poly.pdbx_seq_one_letter_code
_entity_poly.pdbx_strand_id
1 'polypeptide(L)'
;MANDPKTIKEDWGVDPLEGVQLNEVQQTIVDEALGNETSLRTEKVVSNDLENRYSGLFSQCDGLIKSLDETSLKRLLRNVYINENPKWHPERNSLVHIKIVMSRGIETGDDDLIQTALYHDISKFDTVSFNKQGWPTSLGHDKAGAEVATTDGANEVVVYVCAKHMVIKGWQGVSEGGELNPSTKFKIFADAPGVDNNEKAKAFWKLCVFSKMDNMGNEFNADALEWDNPSYDKWDEECPLKDQFKKSELVQIVEEKKPLAFAAQELMKMGAVGPQIGQINREIVGKSREEAFEIIKQILGKPDLTMESKRWIKTFESFRKRLG
;
A
#
# COMPACT_ATOMS: atom_id res chain seq x y z
N MET A 1 12.01 -2.02 25.68
CA MET A 1 11.65 -0.59 25.90
C MET A 1 10.24 -0.45 25.41
N ALA A 2 9.33 -0.19 26.31
CA ALA A 2 7.94 0.01 25.97
C ALA A 2 7.81 1.30 25.16
N ASN A 3 7.06 1.28 24.06
CA ASN A 3 6.70 2.47 23.32
C ASN A 3 5.55 3.17 24.06
N ASP A 4 5.84 3.63 25.28
CA ASP A 4 4.89 4.34 26.12
C ASP A 4 4.85 5.81 25.68
N PRO A 5 3.68 6.35 25.29
CA PRO A 5 3.51 7.75 24.95
C PRO A 5 4.08 8.72 25.98
N LYS A 6 4.09 8.34 27.27
CA LYS A 6 4.61 9.18 28.35
C LYS A 6 6.13 9.25 28.42
N THR A 7 6.82 8.20 27.98
CA THR A 7 8.29 8.09 28.05
C THR A 7 8.98 8.30 26.71
N ILE A 8 8.21 8.44 25.63
CA ILE A 8 8.75 8.50 24.27
C ILE A 8 9.87 9.53 24.10
N LYS A 9 9.72 10.69 24.71
CA LYS A 9 10.73 11.75 24.68
C LYS A 9 12.01 11.34 25.40
N GLU A 10 11.88 10.67 26.55
CA GLU A 10 13.01 10.20 27.35
C GLU A 10 13.72 9.02 26.65
N ASP A 11 12.95 8.10 26.10
CA ASP A 11 13.48 6.90 25.44
C ASP A 11 14.22 7.21 24.12
N TRP A 12 13.76 8.22 23.39
CA TRP A 12 14.27 8.56 22.06
C TRP A 12 15.09 9.85 21.99
N GLY A 13 15.08 10.68 23.05
CA GLY A 13 15.82 11.94 23.11
C GLY A 13 15.26 13.05 22.24
N VAL A 14 14.08 12.85 21.64
CA VAL A 14 13.36 13.86 20.83
C VAL A 14 11.91 13.95 21.26
N ASP A 15 11.33 15.15 21.20
CA ASP A 15 9.91 15.36 21.39
C ASP A 15 9.17 15.24 20.06
N PRO A 16 8.38 14.20 19.83
CA PRO A 16 7.72 13.99 18.54
C PRO A 16 6.65 15.04 18.24
N LEU A 17 6.17 15.78 19.25
CA LEU A 17 5.17 16.84 19.11
C LEU A 17 5.77 18.24 19.05
N GLU A 18 7.10 18.38 19.23
CA GLU A 18 7.75 19.69 19.18
C GLU A 18 7.56 20.36 17.81
N GLY A 19 7.03 21.60 17.84
CA GLY A 19 6.79 22.39 16.63
C GLY A 19 5.58 21.97 15.79
N VAL A 20 4.79 21.00 16.26
CA VAL A 20 3.61 20.50 15.52
C VAL A 20 2.36 21.24 15.99
N GLN A 21 1.60 21.82 15.04
CA GLN A 21 0.24 22.28 15.28
C GLN A 21 -0.72 21.12 15.15
N LEU A 22 -1.27 20.65 16.26
CA LEU A 22 -2.26 19.57 16.27
C LEU A 22 -3.64 20.12 15.88
N ASN A 23 -4.36 19.38 15.02
CA ASN A 23 -5.78 19.61 14.82
C ASN A 23 -6.60 18.97 15.96
N GLU A 24 -7.91 19.23 16.01
CA GLU A 24 -8.79 18.72 17.08
C GLU A 24 -8.75 17.19 17.21
N VAL A 25 -8.70 16.46 16.10
CA VAL A 25 -8.62 14.99 16.09
C VAL A 25 -7.31 14.50 16.67
N GLN A 26 -6.20 15.08 16.23
CA GLN A 26 -4.85 14.74 16.72
C GLN A 26 -4.70 15.08 18.21
N GLN A 27 -5.23 16.22 18.64
CA GLN A 27 -5.21 16.61 20.06
C GLN A 27 -5.98 15.59 20.91
N THR A 28 -7.19 15.20 20.48
CA THR A 28 -7.98 14.18 21.18
C THR A 28 -7.22 12.87 21.32
N ILE A 29 -6.58 12.40 20.24
CA ILE A 29 -5.80 11.15 20.24
C ILE A 29 -4.62 11.23 21.21
N VAL A 30 -3.90 12.35 21.23
CA VAL A 30 -2.77 12.56 22.16
C VAL A 30 -3.27 12.59 23.61
N ASP A 31 -4.34 13.33 23.89
CA ASP A 31 -4.92 13.43 25.23
C ASP A 31 -5.41 12.07 25.74
N GLU A 32 -6.06 11.27 24.88
CA GLU A 32 -6.46 9.90 25.20
C GLU A 32 -5.26 8.99 25.48
N ALA A 33 -4.22 9.06 24.65
CA ALA A 33 -3.02 8.24 24.83
C ALA A 33 -2.27 8.60 26.13
N LEU A 34 -2.22 9.87 26.48
CA LEU A 34 -1.58 10.35 27.72
C LEU A 34 -2.45 10.16 28.96
N GLY A 35 -3.79 10.20 28.80
CA GLY A 35 -4.77 10.11 29.90
C GLY A 35 -5.13 8.68 30.33
N ASN A 36 -5.05 7.71 29.43
CA ASN A 36 -5.49 6.35 29.68
C ASN A 36 -4.43 5.48 30.37
N GLU A 37 -4.43 5.50 31.72
CA GLU A 37 -3.65 4.51 32.50
C GLU A 37 -4.17 3.08 32.36
N THR A 38 -5.43 2.87 31.92
CA THR A 38 -6.09 1.58 31.85
C THR A 38 -5.87 0.86 30.53
N SER A 39 -5.70 1.56 29.42
CA SER A 39 -5.46 0.93 28.12
C SER A 39 -4.07 0.28 28.03
N LEU A 40 -3.09 0.89 28.68
CA LEU A 40 -1.71 0.40 28.76
C LEU A 40 -1.57 -0.86 29.62
N ARG A 41 -2.49 -1.15 30.55
CA ARG A 41 -2.42 -2.36 31.40
C ARG A 41 -2.75 -3.69 30.71
N THR A 42 -3.55 -3.65 29.64
CA THR A 42 -3.78 -4.82 28.79
C THR A 42 -2.59 -5.11 27.86
N GLU A 43 -1.74 -4.14 27.64
CA GLU A 43 -0.52 -4.27 26.83
C GLU A 43 0.56 -5.11 27.49
N LYS A 44 0.58 -5.23 28.81
CA LYS A 44 1.63 -5.97 29.52
C LYS A 44 1.67 -7.48 29.20
N VAL A 45 0.54 -8.09 28.84
CA VAL A 45 0.50 -9.53 28.52
C VAL A 45 0.97 -9.76 27.07
N VAL A 46 0.60 -8.84 26.18
CA VAL A 46 0.99 -8.90 24.78
C VAL A 46 2.43 -8.45 24.59
N SER A 47 2.89 -7.42 25.32
CA SER A 47 4.24 -6.88 25.22
C SER A 47 5.33 -7.87 25.67
N ASN A 48 5.11 -8.64 26.75
CA ASN A 48 6.15 -9.55 27.25
C ASN A 48 6.42 -10.71 26.29
N ASP A 49 5.41 -11.25 25.62
CA ASP A 49 5.62 -12.32 24.63
C ASP A 49 6.23 -11.78 23.34
N LEU A 50 5.83 -10.57 22.90
CA LEU A 50 6.45 -9.89 21.77
C LEU A 50 7.89 -9.47 22.08
N GLU A 51 8.13 -8.85 23.24
CA GLU A 51 9.48 -8.44 23.65
C GLU A 51 10.42 -9.66 23.77
N ASN A 52 9.96 -10.78 24.30
CA ASN A 52 10.78 -12.00 24.38
C ASN A 52 11.07 -12.62 23.00
N ARG A 53 10.11 -12.58 22.06
CA ARG A 53 10.26 -13.14 20.73
C ARG A 53 11.08 -12.25 19.79
N TYR A 54 10.91 -10.94 19.90
CA TYR A 54 11.48 -9.95 18.98
C TYR A 54 12.54 -9.06 19.61
N SER A 55 12.98 -9.32 20.87
CA SER A 55 13.90 -8.42 21.59
C SER A 55 15.14 -8.02 20.80
N GLY A 56 15.77 -8.97 20.12
CA GLY A 56 16.93 -8.70 19.26
C GLY A 56 16.57 -7.94 17.98
N LEU A 57 15.42 -8.24 17.38
CA LEU A 57 14.94 -7.60 16.14
C LEU A 57 14.42 -6.19 16.43
N PHE A 58 13.72 -5.98 17.54
CA PHE A 58 13.27 -4.64 17.95
C PHE A 58 14.44 -3.70 18.23
N SER A 59 15.54 -4.20 18.79
CA SER A 59 16.76 -3.40 18.95
C SER A 59 17.35 -2.98 17.60
N GLN A 60 17.29 -3.86 16.58
CA GLN A 60 17.70 -3.52 15.21
C GLN A 60 16.74 -2.50 14.58
N CYS A 61 15.43 -2.69 14.76
CA CYS A 61 14.42 -1.70 14.33
C CYS A 61 14.68 -0.32 14.93
N ASP A 62 14.96 -0.26 16.24
CA ASP A 62 15.27 1.01 16.93
C ASP A 62 16.54 1.67 16.36
N GLY A 63 17.55 0.86 15.98
CA GLY A 63 18.73 1.36 15.29
C GLY A 63 18.42 1.98 13.93
N LEU A 64 17.59 1.32 13.12
CA LEU A 64 17.16 1.81 11.82
C LEU A 64 16.28 3.07 11.95
N ILE A 65 15.35 3.09 12.89
CA ILE A 65 14.49 4.25 13.16
C ILE A 65 15.35 5.46 13.57
N LYS A 66 16.36 5.27 14.42
CA LYS A 66 17.28 6.35 14.83
C LYS A 66 18.18 6.87 13.71
N SER A 67 18.30 6.15 12.59
CA SER A 67 19.05 6.62 11.44
C SER A 67 18.27 7.58 10.55
N LEU A 68 16.96 7.76 10.77
CA LEU A 68 16.15 8.75 10.08
C LEU A 68 16.63 10.17 10.40
N ASP A 69 16.40 11.10 9.48
CA ASP A 69 16.51 12.52 9.80
C ASP A 69 15.51 12.92 10.91
N GLU A 70 15.77 14.04 11.58
CA GLU A 70 14.97 14.45 12.73
C GLU A 70 13.47 14.62 12.39
N THR A 71 13.16 15.08 11.18
CA THR A 71 11.76 15.32 10.74
C THR A 71 11.01 14.02 10.58
N SER A 72 11.60 13.06 9.85
CA SER A 72 11.03 11.75 9.62
C SER A 72 11.01 10.92 10.90
N LEU A 73 12.02 11.04 11.76
CA LEU A 73 12.03 10.43 13.09
C LEU A 73 10.85 10.93 13.95
N LYS A 74 10.68 12.25 14.09
CA LYS A 74 9.55 12.82 14.84
C LYS A 74 8.20 12.38 14.26
N ARG A 75 8.08 12.32 12.94
CA ARG A 75 6.86 11.89 12.25
C ARG A 75 6.54 10.44 12.57
N LEU A 76 7.52 9.54 12.49
CA LEU A 76 7.32 8.14 12.80
C LEU A 76 6.96 7.93 14.28
N LEU A 77 7.65 8.60 15.20
CA LEU A 77 7.42 8.45 16.63
C LEU A 77 6.03 8.94 17.07
N ARG A 78 5.40 9.87 16.36
CA ARG A 78 4.00 10.28 16.63
C ARG A 78 3.00 9.13 16.54
N ASN A 79 3.32 8.06 15.81
CA ASN A 79 2.46 6.89 15.73
C ASN A 79 2.29 6.16 17.07
N VAL A 80 3.11 6.46 18.09
CA VAL A 80 2.94 5.95 19.46
C VAL A 80 1.60 6.38 20.07
N TYR A 81 1.05 7.52 19.65
CA TYR A 81 -0.22 8.03 20.15
C TYR A 81 -1.45 7.35 19.52
N ILE A 82 -1.29 6.62 18.42
CA ILE A 82 -2.41 5.98 17.74
C ILE A 82 -2.71 4.62 18.36
N ASN A 83 -3.87 4.54 19.04
CA ASN A 83 -4.42 3.29 19.55
C ASN A 83 -5.34 2.67 18.48
N GLU A 84 -4.83 1.71 17.75
CA GLU A 84 -5.50 1.03 16.64
C GLU A 84 -6.68 0.17 17.11
N ASN A 85 -7.63 -0.07 16.21
CA ASN A 85 -8.75 -0.97 16.47
C ASN A 85 -8.25 -2.41 16.67
N PRO A 86 -8.45 -3.01 17.86
CA PRO A 86 -7.91 -4.33 18.20
C PRO A 86 -8.48 -5.46 17.36
N LYS A 87 -9.56 -5.25 16.64
CA LYS A 87 -10.10 -6.21 15.67
C LYS A 87 -9.17 -6.44 14.50
N TRP A 88 -8.46 -5.38 14.07
CA TRP A 88 -7.60 -5.40 12.89
C TRP A 88 -6.12 -5.31 13.27
N HIS A 89 -5.85 -4.73 14.42
CA HIS A 89 -4.53 -4.48 14.99
C HIS A 89 -4.49 -4.96 16.44
N PRO A 90 -4.36 -6.27 16.70
CA PRO A 90 -4.32 -6.81 18.06
C PRO A 90 -3.14 -6.26 18.87
N GLU A 91 -2.06 -5.82 18.21
CA GLU A 91 -0.94 -5.07 18.79
C GLU A 91 -1.33 -3.69 19.31
N ARG A 92 -2.49 -3.18 18.89
CA ARG A 92 -3.15 -1.92 19.30
C ARG A 92 -2.38 -0.63 19.07
N ASN A 93 -1.08 -0.65 18.97
CA ASN A 93 -0.25 0.55 18.82
C ASN A 93 0.40 0.60 17.44
N SER A 94 0.24 1.71 16.72
CA SER A 94 0.73 1.85 15.36
C SER A 94 2.26 1.80 15.27
N LEU A 95 3.00 2.34 16.25
CA LEU A 95 4.46 2.25 16.26
C LEU A 95 4.95 0.81 16.52
N VAL A 96 4.24 0.06 17.39
CA VAL A 96 4.51 -1.37 17.61
C VAL A 96 4.26 -2.16 16.34
N HIS A 97 3.17 -1.90 15.63
CA HIS A 97 2.88 -2.49 14.32
C HIS A 97 4.04 -2.29 13.34
N ILE A 98 4.49 -1.05 13.18
CA ILE A 98 5.63 -0.73 12.30
C ILE A 98 6.85 -1.56 12.67
N LYS A 99 7.20 -1.69 13.97
CA LYS A 99 8.34 -2.50 14.41
C LYS A 99 8.17 -3.98 14.14
N ILE A 100 6.97 -4.54 14.29
CA ILE A 100 6.68 -5.94 13.94
C ILE A 100 6.90 -6.17 12.44
N VAL A 101 6.35 -5.30 11.60
CA VAL A 101 6.52 -5.40 10.14
C VAL A 101 7.99 -5.22 9.74
N MET A 102 8.72 -4.28 10.37
CA MET A 102 10.16 -4.11 10.16
C MET A 102 10.94 -5.36 10.56
N SER A 103 10.59 -6.01 11.67
CA SER A 103 11.23 -7.26 12.09
C SER A 103 11.09 -8.34 11.02
N ARG A 104 9.93 -8.45 10.38
CA ARG A 104 9.73 -9.34 9.23
C ARG A 104 10.60 -8.96 8.04
N GLY A 105 10.70 -7.65 7.75
CA GLY A 105 11.62 -7.17 6.72
C GLY A 105 13.08 -7.59 7.00
N ILE A 106 13.55 -7.44 8.24
CA ILE A 106 14.89 -7.84 8.65
C ILE A 106 15.10 -9.34 8.46
N GLU A 107 14.12 -10.18 8.80
CA GLU A 107 14.17 -11.63 8.58
C GLU A 107 14.28 -12.00 7.09
N THR A 108 13.74 -11.20 6.17
CA THR A 108 13.90 -11.44 4.73
C THR A 108 15.30 -11.12 4.23
N GLY A 109 16.03 -10.24 4.90
CA GLY A 109 17.30 -9.69 4.43
C GLY A 109 17.18 -8.81 3.18
N ASP A 110 15.97 -8.38 2.81
CA ASP A 110 15.71 -7.51 1.65
C ASP A 110 15.59 -6.05 2.09
N ASP A 111 16.56 -5.22 1.69
CA ASP A 111 16.63 -3.81 2.09
C ASP A 111 15.40 -3.01 1.65
N ASP A 112 14.80 -3.31 0.50
CA ASP A 112 13.60 -2.61 0.05
C ASP A 112 12.40 -2.93 0.93
N LEU A 113 12.27 -4.19 1.39
CA LEU A 113 11.20 -4.60 2.30
C LEU A 113 11.38 -4.00 3.70
N ILE A 114 12.64 -3.91 4.18
CA ILE A 114 12.96 -3.26 5.46
C ILE A 114 12.59 -1.78 5.41
N GLN A 115 13.02 -1.07 4.37
CA GLN A 115 12.71 0.34 4.19
C GLN A 115 11.22 0.57 3.98
N THR A 116 10.55 -0.28 3.20
CA THR A 116 9.10 -0.21 3.03
C THR A 116 8.38 -0.33 4.37
N ALA A 117 8.80 -1.28 5.22
CA ALA A 117 8.22 -1.45 6.55
C ALA A 117 8.39 -0.21 7.44
N LEU A 118 9.50 0.52 7.28
CA LEU A 118 9.75 1.77 7.99
C LEU A 118 8.79 2.89 7.54
N TYR A 119 8.50 2.99 6.23
CA TYR A 119 7.78 4.13 5.66
C TYR A 119 6.28 3.89 5.46
N HIS A 120 5.79 2.64 5.38
CA HIS A 120 4.41 2.36 4.96
C HIS A 120 3.35 3.09 5.80
N ASP A 121 3.57 3.15 7.08
CA ASP A 121 2.65 3.72 8.08
C ASP A 121 3.17 5.00 8.75
N ILE A 122 4.32 5.53 8.31
CA ILE A 122 4.98 6.70 8.93
C ILE A 122 4.06 7.92 9.04
N SER A 123 3.11 8.06 8.14
CA SER A 123 2.19 9.20 8.04
C SER A 123 0.79 8.92 8.62
N LYS A 124 0.58 7.83 9.36
CA LYS A 124 -0.73 7.55 9.96
C LYS A 124 -1.21 8.66 10.89
N PHE A 125 -0.33 9.18 11.73
CA PHE A 125 -0.70 10.29 12.64
C PHE A 125 -1.08 11.57 11.88
N ASP A 126 -0.40 11.86 10.78
CA ASP A 126 -0.67 13.07 9.99
C ASP A 126 -2.01 13.01 9.23
N THR A 127 -2.50 11.80 8.95
CA THR A 127 -3.74 11.55 8.18
C THR A 127 -4.88 11.02 9.04
N VAL A 128 -4.70 10.99 10.36
CA VAL A 128 -5.65 10.37 11.28
C VAL A 128 -7.00 11.10 11.32
N SER A 129 -8.06 10.31 11.38
CA SER A 129 -9.45 10.73 11.57
C SER A 129 -10.20 9.68 12.40
N PHE A 130 -11.41 9.95 12.84
CA PHE A 130 -12.26 8.95 13.48
C PHE A 130 -13.30 8.39 12.51
N ASN A 131 -13.49 7.08 12.55
CA ASN A 131 -14.61 6.45 11.85
C ASN A 131 -15.93 6.63 12.65
N LYS A 132 -17.04 6.15 12.09
CA LYS A 132 -18.36 6.24 12.73
C LYS A 132 -18.48 5.51 14.06
N GLN A 133 -17.57 4.57 14.36
CA GLN A 133 -17.51 3.80 15.59
C GLN A 133 -16.54 4.42 16.62
N GLY A 134 -15.93 5.56 16.32
CA GLY A 134 -14.99 6.24 17.19
C GLY A 134 -13.55 5.67 17.15
N TRP A 135 -13.25 4.75 16.23
CA TRP A 135 -11.88 4.25 16.07
C TRP A 135 -11.04 5.14 15.15
N PRO A 136 -9.75 5.34 15.46
CA PRO A 136 -8.83 5.99 14.54
C PRO A 136 -8.78 5.28 13.20
N THR A 137 -8.70 6.06 12.15
CA THR A 137 -8.44 5.63 10.77
C THR A 137 -7.55 6.64 10.09
N SER A 138 -6.69 6.20 9.19
CA SER A 138 -5.71 7.06 8.54
C SER A 138 -5.80 6.93 7.02
N LEU A 139 -6.89 7.47 6.45
CA LEU A 139 -7.12 7.39 5.02
C LEU A 139 -6.07 8.21 4.25
N GLY A 140 -5.38 7.56 3.31
CA GLY A 140 -4.36 8.20 2.47
C GLY A 140 -2.95 8.21 3.06
N HIS A 141 -2.72 7.54 4.23
CA HIS A 141 -1.39 7.41 4.82
C HIS A 141 -0.39 6.69 3.89
N ASP A 142 -0.88 5.78 3.05
CA ASP A 142 -0.13 5.07 2.02
C ASP A 142 0.59 6.04 1.04
N LYS A 143 -0.14 7.02 0.54
CA LYS A 143 0.41 8.04 -0.36
C LYS A 143 1.31 9.03 0.38
N ALA A 144 0.86 9.48 1.55
CA ALA A 144 1.64 10.40 2.37
C ALA A 144 2.96 9.75 2.84
N GLY A 145 2.96 8.47 3.19
CA GLY A 145 4.16 7.71 3.52
C GLY A 145 5.11 7.57 2.32
N ALA A 146 4.58 7.32 1.13
CA ALA A 146 5.37 7.28 -0.10
C ALA A 146 6.01 8.64 -0.43
N GLU A 147 5.32 9.77 -0.16
CA GLU A 147 5.89 11.12 -0.31
C GLU A 147 7.05 11.36 0.66
N VAL A 148 6.93 10.89 1.91
CA VAL A 148 8.03 10.96 2.88
C VAL A 148 9.20 10.11 2.40
N ALA A 149 8.98 8.85 2.01
CA ALA A 149 10.01 7.98 1.47
C ALA A 149 10.74 8.61 0.27
N THR A 150 10.00 9.28 -0.63
CA THR A 150 10.58 10.01 -1.77
C THR A 150 11.47 11.17 -1.30
N THR A 151 11.01 11.93 -0.31
CA THR A 151 11.75 13.08 0.23
C THR A 151 13.04 12.64 0.91
N ASP A 152 13.01 11.52 1.61
CA ASP A 152 14.15 10.92 2.29
C ASP A 152 15.10 10.18 1.33
N GLY A 153 14.80 10.16 0.03
CA GLY A 153 15.65 9.56 -1.02
C GLY A 153 15.56 8.04 -1.12
N ALA A 154 14.47 7.43 -0.63
CA ALA A 154 14.22 6.01 -0.83
C ALA A 154 14.06 5.69 -2.33
N ASN A 155 14.41 4.46 -2.72
CA ASN A 155 14.33 4.05 -4.11
C ASN A 155 12.87 3.88 -4.59
N GLU A 156 12.69 3.81 -5.92
CA GLU A 156 11.36 3.75 -6.55
C GLU A 156 10.54 2.52 -6.14
N VAL A 157 11.19 1.40 -5.78
CA VAL A 157 10.49 0.18 -5.32
C VAL A 157 9.87 0.43 -3.95
N VAL A 158 10.61 1.00 -3.00
CA VAL A 158 10.11 1.37 -1.67
C VAL A 158 8.93 2.32 -1.79
N VAL A 159 9.08 3.40 -2.57
CA VAL A 159 8.01 4.40 -2.81
C VAL A 159 6.77 3.73 -3.40
N TYR A 160 6.95 2.86 -4.40
CA TYR A 160 5.88 2.13 -5.04
C TYR A 160 5.12 1.22 -4.05
N VAL A 161 5.85 0.42 -3.27
CA VAL A 161 5.24 -0.51 -2.33
C VAL A 161 4.50 0.25 -1.23
N CYS A 162 5.08 1.32 -0.68
CA CYS A 162 4.39 2.21 0.26
C CYS A 162 3.08 2.76 -0.32
N ALA A 163 3.11 3.29 -1.54
CA ALA A 163 1.93 3.88 -2.18
C ALA A 163 0.82 2.87 -2.52
N LYS A 164 1.13 1.58 -2.58
CA LYS A 164 0.20 0.53 -3.07
C LYS A 164 -0.20 -0.50 -2.01
N HIS A 165 0.42 -0.52 -0.83
CA HIS A 165 0.14 -1.55 0.18
C HIS A 165 -1.33 -1.60 0.60
N MET A 166 -2.00 -0.44 0.75
CA MET A 166 -3.43 -0.39 1.07
C MET A 166 -4.32 -0.84 -0.08
N VAL A 167 -3.89 -0.63 -1.32
CA VAL A 167 -4.67 -1.09 -2.49
C VAL A 167 -4.75 -2.61 -2.51
N ILE A 168 -3.65 -3.31 -2.22
CA ILE A 168 -3.63 -4.77 -2.10
C ILE A 168 -4.42 -5.26 -0.88
N LYS A 169 -4.31 -4.61 0.28
CA LYS A 169 -5.10 -4.95 1.47
C LYS A 169 -6.62 -4.82 1.24
N GLY A 170 -7.06 -3.76 0.58
CA GLY A 170 -8.47 -3.59 0.21
C GLY A 170 -9.02 -4.77 -0.60
N TRP A 171 -8.17 -5.50 -1.27
CA TRP A 171 -8.54 -6.68 -2.03
C TRP A 171 -8.63 -7.96 -1.20
N GLN A 172 -7.78 -8.12 -0.21
CA GLN A 172 -7.87 -9.23 0.73
C GLN A 172 -9.16 -9.15 1.56
N GLY A 173 -9.62 -7.93 1.90
CA GLY A 173 -10.87 -7.70 2.62
C GLY A 173 -12.14 -7.84 1.78
N VAL A 174 -12.06 -7.70 0.46
CA VAL A 174 -13.21 -7.90 -0.46
C VAL A 174 -13.35 -9.37 -0.88
N SER A 175 -12.34 -10.19 -0.60
CA SER A 175 -12.19 -11.52 -1.20
C SER A 175 -12.73 -12.68 -0.39
N GLU A 176 -13.81 -12.55 0.33
CA GLU A 176 -14.64 -13.75 0.52
C GLU A 176 -15.34 -14.12 -0.81
N GLY A 177 -14.58 -14.21 -1.89
CA GLY A 177 -15.03 -14.66 -3.21
C GLY A 177 -15.00 -13.63 -4.36
N GLY A 178 -14.46 -12.43 -4.13
CA GLY A 178 -14.37 -11.39 -5.15
C GLY A 178 -13.04 -11.42 -5.90
N GLU A 179 -13.05 -11.77 -7.19
CA GLU A 179 -11.91 -11.55 -8.07
C GLU A 179 -11.65 -10.06 -8.26
N LEU A 180 -10.38 -9.68 -8.19
CA LEU A 180 -9.94 -8.37 -8.60
C LEU A 180 -10.33 -8.07 -10.04
N ASN A 181 -10.88 -6.88 -10.24
CA ASN A 181 -11.10 -6.37 -11.58
C ASN A 181 -9.76 -6.41 -12.36
N PRO A 182 -9.69 -7.10 -13.52
CA PRO A 182 -8.47 -7.21 -14.32
C PRO A 182 -7.80 -5.87 -14.63
N SER A 183 -8.59 -4.79 -14.81
CA SER A 183 -8.06 -3.46 -15.05
C SER A 183 -7.30 -2.88 -13.84
N THR A 184 -7.68 -3.24 -12.64
CA THR A 184 -7.00 -2.80 -11.41
C THR A 184 -5.71 -3.60 -11.20
N LYS A 185 -5.73 -4.92 -11.42
CA LYS A 185 -4.53 -5.78 -11.43
C LYS A 185 -3.49 -5.21 -12.39
N PHE A 186 -3.91 -4.94 -13.63
CA PHE A 186 -3.04 -4.38 -14.64
C PHE A 186 -2.47 -3.01 -14.23
N LYS A 187 -3.30 -2.13 -13.71
CA LYS A 187 -2.86 -0.78 -13.31
C LYS A 187 -1.76 -0.82 -12.26
N ILE A 188 -1.88 -1.69 -11.27
CA ILE A 188 -0.88 -1.78 -10.21
C ILE A 188 0.43 -2.35 -10.75
N PHE A 189 0.35 -3.37 -11.60
CA PHE A 189 1.52 -3.91 -12.27
C PHE A 189 2.15 -2.88 -13.22
N ALA A 190 1.35 -2.15 -13.97
CA ALA A 190 1.83 -1.10 -14.88
C ALA A 190 2.53 0.05 -14.15
N ASP A 191 2.05 0.38 -12.94
CA ASP A 191 2.64 1.41 -12.07
C ASP A 191 3.92 0.92 -11.36
N ALA A 192 4.25 -0.38 -11.43
CA ALA A 192 5.47 -0.92 -10.83
C ALA A 192 6.72 -0.33 -11.50
N PRO A 193 7.74 0.06 -10.74
CA PRO A 193 8.98 0.57 -11.29
C PRO A 193 9.77 -0.52 -12.03
N GLY A 194 10.52 -0.12 -13.03
CA GLY A 194 11.36 -0.98 -13.84
C GLY A 194 11.32 -0.60 -15.32
N VAL A 195 12.43 -0.79 -16.01
CA VAL A 195 12.57 -0.48 -17.44
C VAL A 195 11.98 -1.57 -18.33
N ASP A 196 11.84 -2.78 -17.80
CA ASP A 196 11.23 -3.91 -18.46
C ASP A 196 10.23 -4.66 -17.57
N ASN A 197 9.56 -5.65 -18.14
CA ASN A 197 8.52 -6.41 -17.46
C ASN A 197 9.06 -7.29 -16.32
N ASN A 198 10.30 -7.73 -16.40
CA ASN A 198 10.90 -8.56 -15.37
C ASN A 198 11.23 -7.72 -14.11
N GLU A 199 11.75 -6.51 -14.30
CA GLU A 199 11.98 -5.57 -13.19
C GLU A 199 10.65 -5.16 -12.54
N LYS A 200 9.64 -4.83 -13.35
CA LYS A 200 8.27 -4.57 -12.87
C LYS A 200 7.68 -5.75 -12.10
N ALA A 201 7.89 -6.97 -12.58
CA ALA A 201 7.44 -8.17 -11.90
C ALA A 201 8.13 -8.36 -10.55
N LYS A 202 9.44 -8.07 -10.46
CA LYS A 202 10.17 -8.11 -9.18
C LYS A 202 9.66 -7.06 -8.18
N ALA A 203 9.43 -5.82 -8.62
CA ALA A 203 8.86 -4.79 -7.78
C ALA A 203 7.44 -5.14 -7.31
N PHE A 204 6.61 -5.68 -8.20
CA PHE A 204 5.28 -6.17 -7.86
C PHE A 204 5.33 -7.38 -6.90
N TRP A 205 6.29 -8.29 -7.07
CA TRP A 205 6.55 -9.37 -6.13
C TRP A 205 6.81 -8.84 -4.71
N LYS A 206 7.67 -7.82 -4.58
CA LYS A 206 7.93 -7.18 -3.28
C LYS A 206 6.67 -6.59 -2.67
N LEU A 207 5.77 -6.02 -3.46
CA LEU A 207 4.47 -5.55 -2.99
C LEU A 207 3.60 -6.70 -2.46
N CYS A 208 3.58 -7.87 -3.13
CA CYS A 208 2.85 -9.05 -2.67
C CYS A 208 3.42 -9.61 -1.36
N VAL A 209 4.76 -9.72 -1.28
CA VAL A 209 5.46 -10.16 -0.07
C VAL A 209 5.20 -9.20 1.08
N PHE A 210 5.32 -7.89 0.83
CA PHE A 210 5.06 -6.86 1.83
C PHE A 210 3.63 -6.90 2.35
N SER A 211 2.65 -7.12 1.48
CA SER A 211 1.25 -7.26 1.91
C SER A 211 1.05 -8.41 2.91
N LYS A 212 1.78 -9.52 2.74
CA LYS A 212 1.76 -10.61 3.72
C LYS A 212 2.45 -10.19 5.01
N MET A 213 3.62 -9.55 4.93
CA MET A 213 4.34 -9.06 6.13
C MET A 213 3.47 -8.13 6.97
N ASP A 214 2.79 -7.18 6.33
CA ASP A 214 1.91 -6.22 6.96
C ASP A 214 0.68 -6.89 7.61
N ASN A 215 0.08 -7.89 6.96
CA ASN A 215 -0.99 -8.68 7.55
C ASN A 215 -0.50 -9.54 8.74
N MET A 216 0.71 -10.06 8.69
CA MET A 216 1.30 -10.83 9.79
C MET A 216 1.62 -9.95 11.01
N GLY A 217 1.82 -8.65 10.84
CA GLY A 217 1.86 -7.70 11.94
C GLY A 217 0.57 -7.68 12.77
N ASN A 218 -0.55 -8.09 12.18
CA ASN A 218 -1.85 -8.18 12.80
C ASN A 218 -2.13 -9.56 13.45
N GLU A 219 -1.33 -10.58 13.18
CA GLU A 219 -1.55 -11.95 13.68
C GLU A 219 -0.56 -12.30 14.77
N PHE A 220 -1.01 -12.30 16.02
CA PHE A 220 -0.28 -12.88 17.16
C PHE A 220 -0.28 -14.40 17.15
N ASN A 221 -0.44 -15.02 16.00
CA ASN A 221 -0.51 -16.46 15.89
C ASN A 221 0.89 -17.07 15.90
N ALA A 222 1.13 -18.11 16.70
CA ALA A 222 2.42 -18.79 16.75
C ALA A 222 2.82 -19.35 15.38
N ASP A 223 1.85 -19.76 14.56
CA ASP A 223 2.05 -20.26 13.21
C ASP A 223 2.47 -19.17 12.21
N ALA A 224 2.19 -17.89 12.51
CA ALA A 224 2.67 -16.76 11.74
C ALA A 224 4.19 -16.50 11.89
N LEU A 225 4.84 -17.20 12.81
CA LEU A 225 6.29 -17.12 13.04
C LEU A 225 7.11 -17.99 12.08
N GLU A 226 6.51 -19.03 11.50
CA GLU A 226 7.13 -19.83 10.44
C GLU A 226 6.98 -19.11 9.10
N TRP A 227 7.78 -18.09 8.94
CA TRP A 227 7.87 -17.35 7.68
C TRP A 227 8.98 -17.96 6.83
N ASP A 228 8.59 -18.77 5.87
CA ASP A 228 9.48 -19.09 4.76
C ASP A 228 9.55 -17.88 3.84
N ASN A 229 10.73 -17.26 3.75
CA ASN A 229 10.95 -16.14 2.86
C ASN A 229 10.67 -16.57 1.42
N PRO A 230 9.56 -16.10 0.80
CA PRO A 230 9.16 -16.63 -0.50
C PRO A 230 10.15 -16.23 -1.58
N SER A 231 10.51 -17.17 -2.45
CA SER A 231 11.43 -16.93 -3.56
C SER A 231 10.71 -16.40 -4.80
N TYR A 232 11.26 -15.33 -5.38
CA TYR A 232 10.74 -14.79 -6.65
C TYR A 232 10.71 -15.84 -7.78
N ASP A 233 11.67 -16.74 -7.81
CA ASP A 233 11.75 -17.78 -8.86
C ASP A 233 10.62 -18.81 -8.74
N LYS A 234 10.05 -18.97 -7.56
CA LYS A 234 8.92 -19.85 -7.26
C LYS A 234 7.60 -19.09 -7.13
N TRP A 235 7.43 -18.00 -7.86
CA TRP A 235 6.23 -17.14 -7.77
C TRP A 235 4.92 -17.93 -7.75
N ASP A 236 4.70 -18.80 -8.74
CA ASP A 236 3.42 -19.50 -8.87
C ASP A 236 3.16 -20.51 -7.73
N GLU A 237 4.17 -20.83 -6.94
CA GLU A 237 4.09 -21.72 -5.77
C GLU A 237 4.05 -20.94 -4.46
N GLU A 238 4.89 -19.92 -4.31
CA GLU A 238 5.18 -19.24 -3.03
C GLU A 238 4.63 -17.81 -2.94
N CYS A 239 4.10 -17.22 -4.05
CA CYS A 239 3.53 -15.88 -3.98
C CYS A 239 2.35 -15.84 -3.00
N PRO A 240 2.36 -14.94 -2.00
CA PRO A 240 1.24 -14.81 -1.06
C PRO A 240 -0.12 -14.57 -1.70
N LEU A 241 -0.12 -14.07 -2.93
CA LEU A 241 -1.31 -13.78 -3.73
C LEU A 241 -1.36 -14.63 -5.02
N LYS A 242 -0.72 -15.80 -5.04
CA LYS A 242 -0.62 -16.69 -6.22
C LYS A 242 -1.96 -17.04 -6.86
N ASP A 243 -3.01 -17.16 -6.05
CA ASP A 243 -4.36 -17.45 -6.55
C ASP A 243 -4.99 -16.27 -7.30
N GLN A 244 -4.47 -15.06 -7.08
CA GLN A 244 -4.95 -13.84 -7.72
C GLN A 244 -4.00 -13.34 -8.82
N PHE A 245 -2.70 -13.67 -8.74
CA PHE A 245 -1.65 -13.15 -9.62
C PHE A 245 -0.68 -14.26 -10.03
N LYS A 246 -0.91 -14.91 -11.15
CA LYS A 246 0.06 -15.82 -11.74
C LYS A 246 1.10 -15.03 -12.51
N LYS A 247 2.38 -15.34 -12.31
CA LYS A 247 3.50 -14.68 -13.01
C LYS A 247 3.33 -14.77 -14.53
N SER A 248 2.93 -15.95 -15.03
CA SER A 248 2.68 -16.18 -16.44
C SER A 248 1.57 -15.30 -17.02
N GLU A 249 0.49 -15.06 -16.25
CA GLU A 249 -0.61 -14.19 -16.67
C GLU A 249 -0.19 -12.72 -16.70
N LEU A 250 0.60 -12.27 -15.71
CA LEU A 250 1.08 -10.88 -15.65
C LEU A 250 2.06 -10.58 -16.79
N VAL A 251 2.97 -11.49 -17.08
CA VAL A 251 3.91 -11.35 -18.21
C VAL A 251 3.17 -11.38 -19.56
N GLN A 252 2.22 -12.30 -19.74
CA GLN A 252 1.40 -12.39 -20.96
C GLN A 252 0.49 -11.17 -21.16
N ILE A 253 -0.13 -10.64 -20.09
CA ILE A 253 -0.96 -9.42 -20.16
C ILE A 253 -0.15 -8.24 -20.70
N VAL A 254 1.14 -8.19 -20.42
CA VAL A 254 2.00 -7.09 -20.87
C VAL A 254 2.55 -7.33 -22.29
N GLU A 255 2.82 -8.58 -22.65
CA GLU A 255 3.37 -8.91 -23.98
C GLU A 255 2.30 -9.01 -25.07
N GLU A 256 1.15 -9.62 -24.77
CA GLU A 256 0.14 -9.92 -25.79
C GLU A 256 -1.01 -8.91 -25.87
N LYS A 257 -1.33 -8.21 -24.76
CA LYS A 257 -2.50 -7.33 -24.73
C LYS A 257 -2.22 -6.10 -23.84
N LYS A 258 -1.64 -5.07 -24.42
CA LYS A 258 -1.83 -3.72 -23.86
C LYS A 258 -3.35 -3.48 -23.84
N PRO A 259 -4.06 -3.54 -22.70
CA PRO A 259 -5.50 -3.39 -22.73
C PRO A 259 -5.80 -2.03 -23.33
N LEU A 260 -6.68 -2.02 -24.32
CA LEU A 260 -7.26 -0.79 -24.86
C LEU A 260 -8.12 -0.16 -23.76
N ALA A 261 -7.48 0.52 -22.79
CA ALA A 261 -8.18 1.35 -21.83
C ALA A 261 -8.01 2.80 -22.25
N PHE A 262 -9.07 3.42 -22.68
CA PHE A 262 -9.05 4.85 -22.99
C PHE A 262 -9.09 5.65 -21.68
N ALA A 263 -8.25 6.70 -21.61
CA ALA A 263 -8.38 7.66 -20.53
C ALA A 263 -9.80 8.20 -20.49
N ALA A 264 -10.40 8.28 -19.31
CA ALA A 264 -11.77 8.76 -19.14
C ALA A 264 -12.00 10.11 -19.85
N GLN A 265 -11.05 11.01 -19.80
CA GLN A 265 -11.08 12.30 -20.47
C GLN A 265 -11.20 12.19 -22.00
N GLU A 266 -10.58 11.20 -22.63
CA GLU A 266 -10.67 11.01 -24.07
C GLU A 266 -12.03 10.44 -24.47
N LEU A 267 -12.56 9.50 -23.70
CA LEU A 267 -13.92 8.98 -23.90
C LEU A 267 -14.96 10.07 -23.68
N MET A 268 -14.78 10.95 -22.69
CA MET A 268 -15.64 12.13 -22.48
C MET A 268 -15.60 13.08 -23.66
N LYS A 269 -14.44 13.33 -24.26
CA LYS A 269 -14.31 14.13 -25.50
C LYS A 269 -15.04 13.49 -26.69
N MET A 270 -15.19 12.17 -26.70
CA MET A 270 -15.98 11.44 -27.68
C MET A 270 -17.48 11.47 -27.35
N GLY A 271 -17.85 11.97 -26.17
CA GLY A 271 -19.22 12.13 -25.70
C GLY A 271 -19.71 11.04 -24.78
N ALA A 272 -18.80 10.22 -24.21
CA ALA A 272 -19.16 9.27 -23.17
C ALA A 272 -19.48 9.97 -21.86
N VAL A 273 -20.50 9.51 -21.15
CA VAL A 273 -20.83 9.92 -19.79
C VAL A 273 -20.35 8.86 -18.79
N GLY A 274 -20.24 9.21 -17.51
CA GLY A 274 -19.58 8.41 -16.48
C GLY A 274 -19.80 6.89 -16.54
N PRO A 275 -21.05 6.37 -16.51
CA PRO A 275 -21.33 4.93 -16.59
C PRO A 275 -20.84 4.28 -17.90
N GLN A 276 -20.97 4.99 -19.03
CA GLN A 276 -20.53 4.50 -20.34
C GLN A 276 -19.02 4.33 -20.42
N ILE A 277 -18.24 5.18 -19.73
CA ILE A 277 -16.76 5.08 -19.68
C ILE A 277 -16.36 3.74 -19.06
N GLY A 278 -16.99 3.39 -17.96
CA GLY A 278 -16.73 2.09 -17.29
C GLY A 278 -17.16 0.90 -18.14
N GLN A 279 -18.30 1.01 -18.85
CA GLN A 279 -18.80 -0.01 -19.76
C GLN A 279 -17.86 -0.20 -20.95
N ILE A 280 -17.48 0.88 -21.64
CA ILE A 280 -16.54 0.84 -22.77
C ILE A 280 -15.25 0.16 -22.36
N ASN A 281 -14.62 0.61 -21.27
CA ASN A 281 -13.33 0.06 -20.83
C ASN A 281 -13.41 -1.42 -20.45
N ARG A 282 -14.55 -1.93 -19.99
CA ARG A 282 -14.73 -3.36 -19.74
C ARG A 282 -14.90 -4.17 -21.02
N GLU A 283 -15.64 -3.67 -21.97
CA GLU A 283 -16.01 -4.41 -23.19
C GLU A 283 -14.90 -4.43 -24.24
N ILE A 284 -13.99 -3.44 -24.23
CA ILE A 284 -12.87 -3.38 -25.19
C ILE A 284 -11.63 -4.14 -24.77
N VAL A 285 -11.59 -4.65 -23.51
CA VAL A 285 -10.45 -5.42 -23.04
C VAL A 285 -10.23 -6.65 -23.93
N GLY A 286 -9.02 -6.77 -24.48
CA GLY A 286 -8.62 -7.88 -25.32
C GLY A 286 -9.22 -7.86 -26.74
N LYS A 287 -9.86 -6.78 -27.17
CA LYS A 287 -10.38 -6.61 -28.52
C LYS A 287 -9.33 -5.98 -29.44
N SER A 288 -9.45 -6.28 -30.74
CA SER A 288 -8.72 -5.54 -31.77
C SER A 288 -9.13 -4.08 -31.80
N ARG A 289 -8.34 -3.25 -32.50
CA ARG A 289 -8.66 -1.82 -32.68
C ARG A 289 -10.01 -1.62 -33.34
N GLU A 290 -10.31 -2.42 -34.33
CA GLU A 290 -11.54 -2.39 -35.12
C GLU A 290 -12.74 -2.79 -34.26
N GLU A 291 -12.63 -3.91 -33.54
CA GLU A 291 -13.66 -4.39 -32.63
C GLU A 291 -13.95 -3.36 -31.51
N ALA A 292 -12.89 -2.81 -30.88
CA ALA A 292 -13.02 -1.80 -29.84
C ALA A 292 -13.74 -0.55 -30.37
N PHE A 293 -13.44 -0.14 -31.59
CA PHE A 293 -14.10 1.00 -32.22
C PHE A 293 -15.58 0.77 -32.46
N GLU A 294 -15.99 -0.40 -32.93
CA GLU A 294 -17.40 -0.74 -33.11
C GLU A 294 -18.15 -0.81 -31.78
N ILE A 295 -17.54 -1.35 -30.73
CA ILE A 295 -18.11 -1.34 -29.37
C ILE A 295 -18.32 0.09 -28.89
N ILE A 296 -17.35 0.97 -29.07
CA ILE A 296 -17.47 2.37 -28.68
C ILE A 296 -18.62 3.07 -29.45
N LYS A 297 -18.72 2.85 -30.74
CA LYS A 297 -19.82 3.39 -31.56
C LYS A 297 -21.18 2.95 -31.04
N GLN A 298 -21.30 1.67 -30.73
CA GLN A 298 -22.53 1.08 -30.22
C GLN A 298 -22.93 1.67 -28.87
N ILE A 299 -22.02 1.72 -27.91
CA ILE A 299 -22.29 2.25 -26.56
C ILE A 299 -22.60 3.74 -26.57
N LEU A 300 -21.92 4.50 -27.46
CA LEU A 300 -22.17 5.94 -27.58
C LEU A 300 -23.40 6.27 -28.43
N GLY A 301 -24.01 5.31 -29.13
CA GLY A 301 -25.10 5.55 -30.06
C GLY A 301 -24.70 6.47 -31.22
N LYS A 302 -23.45 6.41 -31.67
CA LYS A 302 -22.87 7.26 -32.72
C LYS A 302 -22.43 6.45 -33.94
N PRO A 303 -23.35 6.04 -34.80
CA PRO A 303 -23.04 5.24 -36.00
C PRO A 303 -22.12 5.99 -36.98
N ASP A 304 -22.16 7.32 -36.99
CA ASP A 304 -21.32 8.16 -37.87
C ASP A 304 -19.90 8.35 -37.40
N LEU A 305 -19.51 7.81 -36.25
CA LEU A 305 -18.16 7.88 -35.77
C LEU A 305 -17.25 7.08 -36.71
N THR A 306 -16.23 7.72 -37.30
CA THR A 306 -15.29 7.06 -38.24
C THR A 306 -13.92 6.90 -37.60
N MET A 307 -13.25 5.79 -37.92
CA MET A 307 -11.89 5.53 -37.46
C MET A 307 -10.87 6.56 -37.97
N GLU A 308 -11.17 7.21 -39.08
CA GLU A 308 -10.35 8.23 -39.74
C GLU A 308 -10.49 9.60 -39.10
N SER A 309 -11.43 9.75 -38.16
CA SER A 309 -11.56 11.04 -37.46
C SER A 309 -10.22 11.42 -36.81
N LYS A 310 -9.71 12.63 -37.06
CA LYS A 310 -8.45 13.13 -36.46
C LYS A 310 -8.45 13.01 -34.93
N ARG A 311 -9.61 12.97 -34.32
CA ARG A 311 -9.82 12.78 -32.89
C ARG A 311 -9.49 11.35 -32.44
N TRP A 312 -9.98 10.34 -33.19
CA TRP A 312 -9.69 8.93 -32.90
C TRP A 312 -8.20 8.61 -33.06
N ILE A 313 -7.60 9.05 -34.15
CA ILE A 313 -6.17 8.85 -34.44
C ILE A 313 -5.32 9.49 -33.34
N LYS A 314 -5.59 10.73 -32.96
CA LYS A 314 -4.88 11.41 -31.86
C LYS A 314 -5.04 10.70 -30.53
N THR A 315 -6.23 10.21 -30.23
CA THR A 315 -6.53 9.46 -29.00
C THR A 315 -5.74 8.16 -28.95
N PHE A 316 -5.71 7.45 -30.07
CA PHE A 316 -5.00 6.17 -30.18
C PHE A 316 -3.47 6.36 -30.18
N GLU A 317 -2.95 7.38 -30.83
CA GLU A 317 -1.52 7.74 -30.84
C GLU A 317 -1.03 8.25 -29.48
N SER A 318 -1.84 9.06 -28.81
CA SER A 318 -1.55 9.51 -27.43
C SER A 318 -1.51 8.33 -26.46
N PHE A 319 -2.40 7.38 -26.65
CA PHE A 319 -2.45 6.14 -25.90
C PHE A 319 -1.21 5.27 -26.15
N ARG A 320 -0.83 5.09 -27.42
CA ARG A 320 0.37 4.33 -27.81
C ARG A 320 1.67 4.94 -27.28
N LYS A 321 1.78 6.27 -27.19
CA LYS A 321 2.92 6.98 -26.60
C LYS A 321 3.04 6.82 -25.09
N ARG A 322 1.92 6.62 -24.38
CA ARG A 322 1.94 6.40 -22.92
C ARG A 322 2.25 4.95 -22.52
N LEU A 323 2.16 4.04 -23.48
CA LEU A 323 2.41 2.61 -23.29
C LEU A 323 3.76 2.16 -23.89
N GLY A 324 4.42 3.02 -24.62
CA GLY A 324 5.71 2.75 -25.26
C GLY A 324 6.86 3.22 -24.52
#